data_3864450c3446897f84c9676dfdea45cd
#
_entry.id   3864450c3446897f84c9676dfdea45cd
#
_cell.length_a   1.000
_cell.length_b   1.000
_cell.length_c   1.000
_cell.angle_alpha   90.00
_cell.angle_beta   90.00
_cell.angle_gamma   90.00
#
_symmetry.space_group_name_H-M   'P 1'
#
loop_
_entity.id
_entity.type
_entity.pdbx_description
1 polymer ?
#
loop_
_entity_poly.entity_id
_entity_poly.type
_entity_poly.pdbx_seq_one_letter_code
_entity_poly.pdbx_strand_id
1 'polypeptide(L)'
;MDAELFANMLSDKSILDLKKLRYRYPQADMKEFVALLGNGFYKKLPLKDFDGGNLVYLESIAQVHLTAVKVLLTPQNSKQLYGMKAMEEEILSTFTIEQIATTRDSVHKILSGYAPTTESENRIYGMKKGLEFIGDPRHKINEENIHQLYAIAIGAFLPGENRLLAGYKYRHDSVYIVGNKVKHTGLPWQMLPEYMGNLVSFINEASTINDLLKAAIIHFYIGYLHPWFDGNGRM
;
A
#
# COMPACT_ATOMS: atom_id res chain seq x y z
N MET A 1 11.90 -32.83 -3.82
CA MET A 1 10.50 -32.83 -3.28
C MET A 1 9.64 -33.60 -4.26
N ASP A 2 8.77 -34.50 -3.80
CA ASP A 2 7.84 -35.20 -4.72
C ASP A 2 6.69 -34.23 -5.12
N ALA A 3 6.04 -34.59 -6.25
CA ALA A 3 5.03 -33.73 -6.87
C ALA A 3 3.76 -33.57 -6.01
N GLU A 4 3.38 -34.61 -5.27
CA GLU A 4 2.18 -34.59 -4.43
C GLU A 4 2.38 -33.69 -3.21
N LEU A 5 3.53 -33.81 -2.55
CA LEU A 5 3.89 -32.94 -1.43
C LEU A 5 3.97 -31.48 -1.87
N PHE A 6 4.57 -31.22 -3.03
CA PHE A 6 4.66 -29.87 -3.59
C PHE A 6 3.27 -29.28 -3.88
N ALA A 7 2.37 -30.06 -4.50
CA ALA A 7 1.00 -29.62 -4.81
C ALA A 7 0.19 -29.34 -3.53
N ASN A 8 0.34 -30.18 -2.51
CA ASN A 8 -0.34 -30.01 -1.22
C ASN A 8 0.15 -28.73 -0.52
N MET A 9 1.46 -28.47 -0.53
CA MET A 9 2.04 -27.23 0.05
C MET A 9 1.63 -25.99 -0.75
N LEU A 10 1.57 -26.08 -2.07
CA LEU A 10 1.13 -24.96 -2.95
C LEU A 10 -0.33 -24.58 -2.71
N SER A 11 -1.18 -25.56 -2.39
CA SER A 11 -2.61 -25.36 -2.12
C SER A 11 -2.91 -24.99 -0.65
N ASP A 12 -1.91 -24.99 0.22
CA ASP A 12 -2.11 -24.71 1.64
C ASP A 12 -2.41 -23.22 1.88
N LYS A 13 -3.38 -22.95 2.76
CA LYS A 13 -3.75 -21.58 3.17
C LYS A 13 -2.59 -20.79 3.79
N SER A 14 -1.55 -21.48 4.25
CA SER A 14 -0.37 -20.88 4.86
C SER A 14 0.80 -20.72 3.88
N ILE A 15 0.58 -20.84 2.58
CA ILE A 15 1.65 -20.80 1.56
C ILE A 15 2.53 -19.55 1.66
N LEU A 16 1.99 -18.41 2.12
CA LEU A 16 2.73 -17.17 2.31
C LEU A 16 3.43 -17.06 3.68
N ASP A 17 3.26 -18.06 4.55
CA ASP A 17 3.89 -18.12 5.87
C ASP A 17 4.77 -19.37 5.99
N LEU A 18 6.03 -19.25 5.58
CA LEU A 18 6.98 -20.37 5.58
C LEU A 18 7.19 -21.01 6.95
N LYS A 19 6.94 -20.29 8.06
CA LYS A 19 7.05 -20.86 9.42
C LYS A 19 5.89 -21.81 9.69
N LYS A 20 4.66 -21.41 9.34
CA LYS A 20 3.47 -22.26 9.47
C LYS A 20 3.55 -23.44 8.50
N LEU A 21 4.01 -23.20 7.27
CA LEU A 21 4.19 -24.25 6.29
C LEU A 21 5.19 -25.30 6.76
N ARG A 22 6.33 -24.90 7.30
CA ARG A 22 7.32 -25.81 7.89
C ARG A 22 6.76 -26.63 9.04
N TYR A 23 5.90 -26.04 9.87
CA TYR A 23 5.25 -26.75 10.97
C TYR A 23 4.24 -27.80 10.47
N ARG A 24 3.49 -27.50 9.41
CA ARG A 24 2.51 -28.41 8.82
C ARG A 24 3.13 -29.55 8.02
N TYR A 25 4.25 -29.26 7.37
CA TYR A 25 4.97 -30.19 6.49
C TYR A 25 6.42 -30.38 6.99
N PRO A 26 6.63 -30.99 8.18
CA PRO A 26 7.95 -31.10 8.78
C PRO A 26 8.92 -31.95 7.95
N GLN A 27 8.40 -32.84 7.08
CA GLN A 27 9.17 -33.66 6.15
C GLN A 27 9.67 -32.90 4.91
N ALA A 28 9.14 -31.68 4.65
CA ALA A 28 9.48 -30.92 3.45
C ALA A 28 10.78 -30.12 3.61
N ASP A 29 11.62 -30.15 2.59
CA ASP A 29 12.72 -29.18 2.49
C ASP A 29 12.17 -27.82 2.00
N MET A 30 12.15 -26.84 2.90
CA MET A 30 11.67 -25.49 2.60
C MET A 30 12.54 -24.75 1.58
N LYS A 31 13.84 -25.05 1.52
CA LYS A 31 14.74 -24.44 0.53
C LYS A 31 14.42 -24.95 -0.86
N GLU A 32 14.22 -26.24 -1.00
CA GLU A 32 13.82 -26.87 -2.26
C GLU A 32 12.42 -26.36 -2.69
N PHE A 33 11.46 -26.26 -1.76
CA PHE A 33 10.13 -25.71 -2.05
C PHE A 33 10.21 -24.28 -2.59
N VAL A 34 10.95 -23.39 -1.94
CA VAL A 34 11.12 -22.00 -2.38
C VAL A 34 11.83 -21.93 -3.74
N ALA A 35 12.83 -22.81 -3.98
CA ALA A 35 13.52 -22.85 -5.26
C ALA A 35 12.59 -23.29 -6.41
N LEU A 36 11.73 -24.29 -6.17
CA LEU A 36 10.73 -24.74 -7.14
C LEU A 36 9.70 -23.64 -7.44
N LEU A 37 9.22 -22.93 -6.41
CA LEU A 37 8.36 -21.75 -6.60
C LEU A 37 9.06 -20.69 -7.43
N GLY A 38 10.32 -20.38 -7.14
CA GLY A 38 11.10 -19.37 -7.84
C GLY A 38 11.30 -19.69 -9.32
N ASN A 39 11.45 -20.97 -9.66
CA ASN A 39 11.70 -21.40 -11.04
C ASN A 39 10.43 -21.50 -11.90
N GLY A 40 9.27 -21.77 -11.29
CA GLY A 40 8.06 -22.06 -12.06
C GLY A 40 6.90 -21.10 -11.87
N PHE A 41 6.82 -20.43 -10.73
CA PHE A 41 5.63 -19.69 -10.33
C PHE A 41 5.87 -18.20 -10.03
N TYR A 42 7.09 -17.83 -9.65
CA TYR A 42 7.39 -16.42 -9.38
C TYR A 42 7.64 -15.66 -10.69
N LYS A 43 7.00 -14.50 -10.80
CA LYS A 43 7.30 -13.50 -11.81
C LYS A 43 8.13 -12.38 -11.18
N LYS A 44 9.12 -11.90 -11.92
CA LYS A 44 9.98 -10.79 -11.48
C LYS A 44 9.30 -9.45 -11.74
N LEU A 45 9.44 -8.54 -10.79
CA LEU A 45 9.06 -7.13 -10.93
C LEU A 45 10.28 -6.29 -11.34
N PRO A 46 10.10 -5.18 -12.05
CA PRO A 46 11.17 -4.21 -12.30
C PRO A 46 11.44 -3.32 -11.07
N LEU A 47 11.06 -3.78 -9.88
CA LEU A 47 11.27 -3.13 -8.60
C LEU A 47 12.34 -3.87 -7.81
N LYS A 48 13.19 -3.15 -7.09
CA LYS A 48 14.34 -3.68 -6.37
C LYS A 48 14.07 -3.77 -4.88
N ASP A 49 14.62 -4.81 -4.24
CA ASP A 49 14.82 -4.84 -2.80
C ASP A 49 16.02 -3.98 -2.38
N PHE A 50 16.33 -3.94 -1.08
CA PHE A 50 17.43 -3.13 -0.54
C PHE A 50 18.82 -3.66 -0.88
N ASP A 51 18.93 -4.90 -1.31
CA ASP A 51 20.17 -5.56 -1.75
C ASP A 51 20.33 -5.51 -3.29
N GLY A 52 19.43 -4.85 -4.00
CA GLY A 52 19.43 -4.70 -5.46
C GLY A 52 18.84 -5.89 -6.22
N GLY A 53 18.31 -6.89 -5.52
CA GLY A 53 17.56 -8.01 -6.10
C GLY A 53 16.21 -7.57 -6.66
N ASN A 54 15.67 -8.28 -7.64
CA ASN A 54 14.33 -8.01 -8.13
C ASN A 54 13.28 -8.57 -7.16
N LEU A 55 12.28 -7.77 -6.82
CA LEU A 55 11.08 -8.28 -6.16
C LEU A 55 10.35 -9.28 -7.07
N VAL A 56 9.64 -10.21 -6.45
CA VAL A 56 8.88 -11.25 -7.15
C VAL A 56 7.44 -11.31 -6.64
N TYR A 57 6.54 -11.81 -7.47
CA TYR A 57 5.15 -12.05 -7.08
C TYR A 57 4.64 -13.38 -7.62
N LEU A 58 3.61 -13.92 -6.98
CA LEU A 58 2.91 -15.14 -7.40
C LEU A 58 1.57 -14.76 -8.04
N GLU A 59 1.48 -14.87 -9.37
CA GLU A 59 0.26 -14.51 -10.09
C GLU A 59 -0.87 -15.54 -9.88
N SER A 60 -0.52 -16.81 -9.77
CA SER A 60 -1.50 -17.90 -9.63
C SER A 60 -2.33 -17.86 -8.34
N ILE A 61 -1.83 -17.17 -7.31
CA ILE A 61 -2.53 -16.99 -6.03
C ILE A 61 -3.49 -15.79 -6.08
N ALA A 62 -3.28 -14.87 -7.00
CA ALA A 62 -4.08 -13.66 -7.14
C ALA A 62 -5.23 -13.84 -8.15
N GLN A 63 -6.05 -14.89 -7.99
CA GLN A 63 -7.33 -14.96 -8.70
C GLN A 63 -8.31 -13.95 -8.10
N VAL A 64 -8.18 -12.70 -8.52
CA VAL A 64 -9.10 -11.65 -8.11
C VAL A 64 -10.22 -11.55 -9.14
N HIS A 65 -11.43 -11.86 -8.72
CA HIS A 65 -12.63 -11.64 -9.53
C HIS A 65 -12.99 -10.15 -9.52
N LEU A 66 -12.40 -9.39 -10.43
CA LEU A 66 -12.67 -7.93 -10.60
C LEU A 66 -14.09 -7.62 -11.06
N THR A 67 -14.89 -8.62 -11.44
CA THR A 67 -16.26 -8.39 -11.96
C THR A 67 -17.13 -7.65 -10.96
N ALA A 68 -17.08 -8.02 -9.68
CA ALA A 68 -17.84 -7.34 -8.63
C ALA A 68 -17.37 -5.89 -8.43
N VAL A 69 -16.05 -5.67 -8.44
CA VAL A 69 -15.46 -4.32 -8.30
C VAL A 69 -15.83 -3.44 -9.51
N LYS A 70 -15.78 -3.99 -10.73
CA LYS A 70 -16.21 -3.26 -11.95
C LYS A 70 -17.67 -2.84 -11.89
N VAL A 71 -18.55 -3.70 -11.38
CA VAL A 71 -19.98 -3.36 -11.19
C VAL A 71 -20.13 -2.20 -10.20
N LEU A 72 -19.37 -2.21 -9.12
CA LEU A 72 -19.39 -1.14 -8.12
C LEU A 72 -18.83 0.19 -8.66
N LEU A 73 -17.87 0.13 -9.58
CA LEU A 73 -17.26 1.32 -10.20
C LEU A 73 -18.03 1.84 -11.42
N THR A 74 -19.07 1.11 -11.90
CA THR A 74 -19.88 1.55 -13.03
C THR A 74 -20.72 2.76 -12.63
N PRO A 75 -20.65 3.89 -13.36
CA PRO A 75 -21.39 5.09 -13.03
C PRO A 75 -22.90 4.86 -13.17
N GLN A 76 -23.63 4.76 -12.07
CA GLN A 76 -25.08 4.85 -12.03
C GLN A 76 -25.49 6.23 -11.52
N ASN A 77 -26.72 6.66 -11.81
CA ASN A 77 -27.25 8.01 -11.51
C ASN A 77 -27.30 8.40 -10.01
N SER A 78 -26.80 7.55 -9.09
CA SER A 78 -26.66 7.79 -7.66
C SER A 78 -25.22 8.18 -7.23
N LYS A 79 -24.43 8.73 -8.14
CA LYS A 79 -22.97 8.95 -8.02
C LYS A 79 -22.52 9.62 -6.72
N GLN A 80 -23.23 10.61 -6.21
CA GLN A 80 -22.77 11.37 -5.05
C GLN A 80 -22.93 10.60 -3.73
N LEU A 81 -24.05 9.92 -3.53
CA LEU A 81 -24.33 9.21 -2.26
C LEU A 81 -23.45 7.97 -2.10
N TYR A 82 -23.23 7.24 -3.20
CA TYR A 82 -22.39 6.05 -3.21
C TYR A 82 -20.90 6.42 -3.02
N GLY A 83 -20.45 7.47 -3.69
CA GLY A 83 -19.10 7.99 -3.54
C GLY A 83 -18.81 8.45 -2.11
N MET A 84 -19.74 9.17 -1.48
CA MET A 84 -19.58 9.64 -0.09
C MET A 84 -19.51 8.46 0.90
N LYS A 85 -20.35 7.44 0.72
CA LYS A 85 -20.31 6.24 1.58
C LYS A 85 -19.02 5.44 1.42
N ALA A 86 -18.53 5.31 0.19
CA ALA A 86 -17.26 4.66 -0.06
C ALA A 86 -16.09 5.42 0.59
N MET A 87 -16.07 6.74 0.49
CA MET A 87 -15.07 7.59 1.16
C MET A 87 -15.17 7.48 2.69
N GLU A 88 -16.39 7.41 3.23
CA GLU A 88 -16.61 7.24 4.67
C GLU A 88 -16.00 5.91 5.17
N GLU A 89 -16.29 4.80 4.49
CA GLU A 89 -15.77 3.49 4.84
C GLU A 89 -14.24 3.40 4.66
N GLU A 90 -13.69 4.02 3.60
CA GLU A 90 -12.25 4.10 3.38
C GLU A 90 -11.53 4.83 4.51
N ILE A 91 -12.03 6.02 4.89
CA ILE A 91 -11.43 6.82 5.97
C ILE A 91 -11.50 6.07 7.30
N LEU A 92 -12.67 5.48 7.62
CA LEU A 92 -12.84 4.71 8.86
C LEU A 92 -11.93 3.49 8.92
N SER A 93 -11.85 2.73 7.83
CA SER A 93 -11.01 1.53 7.74
C SER A 93 -9.53 1.88 7.87
N THR A 94 -9.07 2.87 7.12
CA THR A 94 -7.69 3.34 7.15
C THR A 94 -7.31 3.85 8.55
N PHE A 95 -8.14 4.67 9.18
CA PHE A 95 -7.86 5.19 10.53
C PHE A 95 -7.88 4.10 11.59
N THR A 96 -8.75 3.08 11.43
CA THR A 96 -8.77 1.91 12.32
C THR A 96 -7.47 1.11 12.21
N ILE A 97 -6.99 0.84 10.99
CA ILE A 97 -5.74 0.12 10.74
C ILE A 97 -4.55 0.89 11.33
N GLU A 98 -4.51 2.20 11.14
CA GLU A 98 -3.46 3.10 11.63
C GLU A 98 -3.63 3.49 13.11
N GLN A 99 -4.63 2.96 13.80
CA GLN A 99 -4.93 3.24 15.21
C GLN A 99 -5.16 4.73 15.50
N ILE A 100 -5.71 5.46 14.54
CA ILE A 100 -6.09 6.87 14.67
C ILE A 100 -7.54 6.92 15.20
N ALA A 101 -7.70 7.50 16.40
CA ALA A 101 -9.03 7.62 17.00
C ALA A 101 -9.95 8.51 16.16
N THR A 102 -11.07 7.95 15.71
CA THR A 102 -12.10 8.67 14.98
C THR A 102 -13.48 8.04 15.20
N THR A 103 -14.53 8.75 14.83
CA THR A 103 -15.91 8.26 14.88
C THR A 103 -16.57 8.41 13.51
N ARG A 104 -17.56 7.56 13.24
CA ARG A 104 -18.36 7.66 12.01
C ARG A 104 -19.06 9.02 11.90
N ASP A 105 -19.54 9.56 12.99
CA ASP A 105 -20.20 10.87 13.01
C ASP A 105 -19.26 12.00 12.62
N SER A 106 -18.02 11.99 13.12
CA SER A 106 -16.98 12.96 12.73
C SER A 106 -16.65 12.85 11.23
N VAL A 107 -16.51 11.62 10.70
CA VAL A 107 -16.26 11.41 9.28
C VAL A 107 -17.44 11.92 8.45
N HIS A 108 -18.67 11.53 8.80
CA HIS A 108 -19.87 11.97 8.10
C HIS A 108 -20.01 13.50 8.09
N LYS A 109 -19.78 14.15 9.23
CA LYS A 109 -19.79 15.61 9.39
C LYS A 109 -18.83 16.29 8.42
N ILE A 110 -17.57 15.85 8.37
CA ILE A 110 -16.55 16.44 7.49
C ILE A 110 -16.86 16.18 6.01
N LEU A 111 -17.31 14.96 5.67
CA LEU A 111 -17.70 14.63 4.30
C LEU A 111 -18.91 15.46 3.83
N SER A 112 -19.83 15.77 4.73
CA SER A 112 -20.99 16.64 4.48
C SER A 112 -20.64 18.13 4.34
N GLY A 113 -19.35 18.52 4.50
CA GLY A 113 -18.88 19.88 4.22
C GLY A 113 -18.75 20.78 5.46
N TYR A 114 -18.93 20.25 6.68
CA TYR A 114 -18.65 21.01 7.89
C TYR A 114 -17.14 21.24 8.06
N ALA A 115 -16.80 22.40 8.60
CA ALA A 115 -15.40 22.72 8.90
C ALA A 115 -14.89 21.86 10.07
N PRO A 116 -13.63 21.38 10.02
CA PRO A 116 -13.02 20.65 11.10
C PRO A 116 -12.78 21.57 12.31
N THR A 117 -13.02 21.05 13.51
CA THR A 117 -12.87 21.78 14.78
C THR A 117 -11.88 21.11 15.73
N THR A 118 -11.50 19.86 15.45
CA THR A 118 -10.56 19.07 16.25
C THR A 118 -9.40 18.59 15.39
N GLU A 119 -8.32 18.14 16.03
CA GLU A 119 -7.18 17.54 15.32
C GLU A 119 -7.58 16.29 14.53
N SER A 120 -8.42 15.43 15.11
CA SER A 120 -8.94 14.26 14.42
C SER A 120 -9.77 14.66 13.19
N GLU A 121 -10.64 15.65 13.29
CA GLU A 121 -11.44 16.16 12.16
C GLU A 121 -10.55 16.79 11.08
N ASN A 122 -9.45 17.46 11.44
CA ASN A 122 -8.46 17.97 10.49
C ASN A 122 -7.81 16.83 9.70
N ARG A 123 -7.47 15.72 10.35
CA ARG A 123 -6.93 14.53 9.65
C ARG A 123 -7.96 13.91 8.71
N ILE A 124 -9.24 13.82 9.12
CA ILE A 124 -10.33 13.37 8.26
C ILE A 124 -10.46 14.31 7.04
N TYR A 125 -10.40 15.61 7.26
CA TYR A 125 -10.46 16.61 6.18
C TYR A 125 -9.30 16.44 5.20
N GLY A 126 -8.10 16.21 5.69
CA GLY A 126 -6.94 15.89 4.83
C GLY A 126 -7.17 14.66 3.96
N MET A 127 -7.63 13.55 4.54
CA MET A 127 -7.96 12.35 3.78
C MET A 127 -9.05 12.59 2.74
N LYS A 128 -10.11 13.33 3.09
CA LYS A 128 -11.14 13.75 2.12
C LYS A 128 -10.51 14.49 0.94
N LYS A 129 -9.64 15.47 1.21
CA LYS A 129 -8.93 16.22 0.17
C LYS A 129 -8.01 15.34 -0.68
N GLY A 130 -7.34 14.38 -0.07
CA GLY A 130 -6.55 13.38 -0.78
C GLY A 130 -7.39 12.53 -1.73
N LEU A 131 -8.53 12.03 -1.28
CA LEU A 131 -9.46 11.25 -2.11
C LEU A 131 -10.06 12.09 -3.25
N GLU A 132 -10.40 13.35 -3.00
CA GLU A 132 -10.82 14.29 -4.05
C GLU A 132 -9.70 14.53 -5.08
N PHE A 133 -8.44 14.65 -4.62
CA PHE A 133 -7.28 14.85 -5.47
C PHE A 133 -7.04 13.66 -6.41
N ILE A 134 -7.06 12.43 -5.91
CA ILE A 134 -6.88 11.23 -6.74
C ILE A 134 -8.08 10.95 -7.66
N GLY A 135 -9.26 11.45 -7.30
CA GLY A 135 -10.46 11.34 -8.11
C GLY A 135 -10.46 12.24 -9.34
N ASP A 136 -9.55 13.21 -9.44
CA ASP A 136 -9.42 14.10 -10.60
C ASP A 136 -8.48 13.48 -11.64
N PRO A 137 -8.99 13.09 -12.82
CA PRO A 137 -8.20 12.41 -13.86
C PRO A 137 -7.07 13.26 -14.45
N ARG A 138 -7.01 14.56 -14.15
CA ARG A 138 -5.92 15.45 -14.54
C ARG A 138 -4.66 15.21 -13.72
N HIS A 139 -4.80 14.66 -12.53
CA HIS A 139 -3.68 14.32 -11.65
C HIS A 139 -3.11 12.96 -12.04
N LYS A 140 -2.24 12.96 -13.06
CA LYS A 140 -1.49 11.76 -13.45
C LYS A 140 -0.56 11.31 -12.33
N ILE A 141 -0.33 10.01 -12.22
CA ILE A 141 0.60 9.47 -11.21
C ILE A 141 2.03 9.78 -11.66
N ASN A 142 2.64 10.74 -11.00
CA ASN A 142 4.04 11.12 -11.11
C ASN A 142 4.58 11.49 -9.73
N GLU A 143 5.87 11.66 -9.61
CA GLU A 143 6.53 11.94 -8.32
C GLU A 143 6.01 13.22 -7.66
N GLU A 144 5.73 14.26 -8.44
CA GLU A 144 5.21 15.54 -7.94
C GLU A 144 3.80 15.38 -7.37
N ASN A 145 2.90 14.71 -8.09
CA ASN A 145 1.54 14.48 -7.63
C ASN A 145 1.48 13.51 -6.45
N ILE A 146 2.38 12.54 -6.35
CA ILE A 146 2.50 11.68 -5.15
C ILE A 146 2.92 12.53 -3.94
N HIS A 147 3.91 13.41 -4.12
CA HIS A 147 4.32 14.33 -3.04
C HIS A 147 3.21 15.30 -2.65
N GLN A 148 2.51 15.87 -3.63
CA GLN A 148 1.36 16.76 -3.38
C GLN A 148 0.22 16.03 -2.66
N LEU A 149 -0.11 14.82 -3.08
CA LEU A 149 -1.10 13.97 -2.39
C LEU A 149 -0.71 13.74 -0.93
N TYR A 150 0.55 13.35 -0.67
CA TYR A 150 1.05 13.19 0.68
C TYR A 150 0.91 14.48 1.50
N ALA A 151 1.33 15.60 0.95
CA ALA A 151 1.26 16.90 1.63
C ALA A 151 -0.19 17.29 2.00
N ILE A 152 -1.14 17.09 1.09
CA ILE A 152 -2.57 17.40 1.28
C ILE A 152 -3.22 16.45 2.28
N ALA A 153 -3.01 15.15 2.12
CA ALA A 153 -3.74 14.14 2.88
C ALA A 153 -3.17 13.92 4.28
N ILE A 154 -1.87 14.07 4.46
CA ILE A 154 -1.14 13.61 5.65
C ILE A 154 -0.19 14.68 6.19
N GLY A 155 0.75 15.14 5.40
CA GLY A 155 1.90 15.93 5.83
C GLY A 155 1.53 17.21 6.59
N ALA A 156 0.46 17.90 6.18
CA ALA A 156 -0.03 19.10 6.82
C ALA A 156 -0.50 18.89 8.27
N PHE A 157 -0.86 17.66 8.64
CA PHE A 157 -1.48 17.30 9.92
C PHE A 157 -0.54 16.54 10.85
N LEU A 158 0.74 16.41 10.47
CA LEU A 158 1.74 15.76 11.30
C LEU A 158 2.35 16.71 12.33
N PRO A 159 2.80 16.17 13.50
CA PRO A 159 3.67 16.91 14.41
C PRO A 159 4.93 17.44 13.70
N GLY A 160 5.51 18.54 14.19
CA GLY A 160 6.65 19.21 13.54
C GLY A 160 7.85 18.29 13.29
N GLU A 161 8.13 17.39 14.23
CA GLU A 161 9.22 16.40 14.15
C GLU A 161 9.04 15.35 13.04
N ASN A 162 7.79 15.07 12.65
CA ASN A 162 7.46 14.11 11.59
C ASN A 162 7.22 14.79 10.23
N ARG A 163 7.36 16.11 10.16
CA ARG A 163 7.21 16.84 8.90
C ARG A 163 8.48 16.78 8.07
N LEU A 164 8.29 16.79 6.76
CA LEU A 164 9.41 16.98 5.84
C LEU A 164 9.98 18.39 5.97
N LEU A 165 11.29 18.52 5.84
CA LEU A 165 11.94 19.81 5.70
C LEU A 165 11.54 20.47 4.36
N ALA A 166 11.59 21.78 4.32
CA ALA A 166 11.32 22.55 3.11
C ALA A 166 12.24 22.11 1.97
N GLY A 167 11.66 21.83 0.81
CA GLY A 167 12.37 21.35 -0.37
C GLY A 167 12.61 19.85 -0.44
N TYR A 168 12.26 19.08 0.60
CA TYR A 168 12.36 17.63 0.57
C TYR A 168 11.01 16.98 0.18
N LYS A 169 11.05 16.05 -0.76
CA LYS A 169 9.89 15.22 -1.14
C LYS A 169 9.75 13.98 -0.26
N TYR A 170 10.85 13.53 0.32
CA TYR A 170 10.97 12.34 1.15
C TYR A 170 11.66 12.68 2.47
N ARG A 171 11.59 11.76 3.43
CA ARG A 171 12.35 11.91 4.68
C ARG A 171 13.85 12.10 4.42
N HIS A 172 14.48 12.77 5.35
CA HIS A 172 15.88 13.15 5.28
C HIS A 172 16.72 12.48 6.37
N ASP A 173 16.15 11.46 7.03
CA ASP A 173 16.81 10.66 8.07
C ASP A 173 16.29 9.23 8.05
N SER A 174 16.92 8.37 8.85
CA SER A 174 16.55 6.97 9.02
C SER A 174 15.23 6.82 9.76
N VAL A 175 14.47 5.79 9.41
CA VAL A 175 13.21 5.44 10.06
C VAL A 175 13.17 3.96 10.41
N TYR A 176 12.63 3.66 11.58
CA TYR A 176 12.53 2.31 12.12
C TYR A 176 11.09 2.03 12.52
N ILE A 177 10.53 0.95 11.99
CA ILE A 177 9.24 0.44 12.44
C ILE A 177 9.50 -0.49 13.62
N VAL A 178 9.07 -0.07 14.79
CA VAL A 178 9.38 -0.72 16.07
C VAL A 178 8.12 -1.37 16.64
N GLY A 179 8.28 -2.60 17.16
CA GLY A 179 7.32 -3.26 18.02
C GLY A 179 8.05 -3.63 19.32
N ASN A 180 8.00 -4.90 19.74
CA ASN A 180 8.86 -5.39 20.82
C ASN A 180 10.35 -5.43 20.41
N LYS A 181 10.63 -5.32 19.13
CA LYS A 181 11.95 -5.18 18.49
C LYS A 181 11.77 -4.42 17.17
N VAL A 182 12.86 -3.97 16.56
CA VAL A 182 12.82 -3.41 15.21
C VAL A 182 12.25 -4.48 14.27
N LYS A 183 11.14 -4.17 13.62
CA LYS A 183 10.45 -5.06 12.68
C LYS A 183 10.89 -4.80 11.25
N HIS A 184 11.14 -3.54 10.92
CA HIS A 184 11.56 -3.10 9.60
C HIS A 184 12.37 -1.81 9.72
N THR A 185 13.38 -1.66 8.87
CA THR A 185 14.13 -0.41 8.68
C THR A 185 13.82 0.08 7.28
N GLY A 186 13.40 1.34 7.16
CA GLY A 186 13.16 1.94 5.85
C GLY A 186 14.43 2.00 4.99
N LEU A 187 14.26 2.12 3.67
CA LEU A 187 15.39 2.29 2.73
C LEU A 187 16.29 3.44 3.20
N PRO A 188 17.64 3.38 3.03
CA PRO A 188 18.48 4.54 3.25
C PRO A 188 17.93 5.77 2.51
N TRP A 189 17.70 6.86 3.22
CA TRP A 189 16.93 8.00 2.70
C TRP A 189 17.54 8.62 1.42
N GLN A 190 18.86 8.52 1.26
CA GLN A 190 19.58 9.01 0.08
C GLN A 190 19.19 8.28 -1.21
N MET A 191 18.72 7.04 -1.09
CA MET A 191 18.31 6.19 -2.21
C MET A 191 16.82 6.38 -2.58
N LEU A 192 16.04 7.05 -1.74
CA LEU A 192 14.58 7.21 -1.96
C LEU A 192 14.24 7.85 -3.31
N PRO A 193 14.94 8.90 -3.80
CA PRO A 193 14.61 9.49 -5.10
C PRO A 193 14.71 8.49 -6.25
N GLU A 194 15.74 7.65 -6.27
CA GLU A 194 15.93 6.62 -7.31
C GLU A 194 14.83 5.56 -7.24
N TYR A 195 14.58 5.01 -6.05
CA TYR A 195 13.61 3.94 -5.86
C TYR A 195 12.17 4.40 -6.09
N MET A 196 11.83 5.62 -5.69
CA MET A 196 10.52 6.20 -5.96
C MET A 196 10.35 6.54 -7.45
N GLY A 197 11.40 6.98 -8.14
CA GLY A 197 11.41 7.15 -9.60
C GLY A 197 11.14 5.81 -10.32
N ASN A 198 11.78 4.73 -9.89
CA ASN A 198 11.53 3.38 -10.42
C ASN A 198 10.09 2.92 -10.15
N LEU A 199 9.52 3.24 -8.97
CA LEU A 199 8.12 2.95 -8.68
C LEU A 199 7.18 3.72 -9.62
N VAL A 200 7.42 5.00 -9.86
CA VAL A 200 6.62 5.81 -10.78
C VAL A 200 6.69 5.26 -12.20
N SER A 201 7.87 4.84 -12.66
CA SER A 201 8.03 4.16 -13.94
C SER A 201 7.21 2.88 -14.02
N PHE A 202 7.31 2.01 -13.01
CA PHE A 202 6.51 0.78 -12.92
C PHE A 202 5.00 1.05 -12.95
N ILE A 203 4.52 2.10 -12.26
CA ILE A 203 3.11 2.47 -12.25
C ILE A 203 2.62 2.82 -13.66
N ASN A 204 3.40 3.59 -14.41
CA ASN A 204 3.00 4.14 -15.71
C ASN A 204 3.30 3.19 -16.90
N GLU A 205 4.12 2.18 -16.72
CA GLU A 205 4.39 1.20 -17.75
C GLU A 205 3.19 0.28 -18.01
N ALA A 206 2.96 0.00 -19.29
CA ALA A 206 1.99 -1.03 -19.69
C ALA A 206 2.44 -2.40 -19.14
N SER A 207 1.56 -3.08 -18.45
CA SER A 207 1.85 -4.39 -17.88
C SER A 207 0.67 -5.34 -18.04
N THR A 208 0.97 -6.64 -18.02
CA THR A 208 -0.05 -7.71 -17.99
C THR A 208 -0.54 -8.02 -16.57
N ILE A 209 0.02 -7.33 -15.57
CA ILE A 209 -0.36 -7.51 -14.17
C ILE A 209 -1.78 -6.96 -13.98
N ASN A 210 -2.64 -7.75 -13.34
CA ASN A 210 -3.98 -7.31 -12.96
C ASN A 210 -3.93 -6.01 -12.13
N ASP A 211 -4.79 -5.04 -12.43
CA ASP A 211 -4.76 -3.70 -11.84
C ASP A 211 -4.83 -3.72 -10.30
N LEU A 212 -5.63 -4.61 -9.72
CA LEU A 212 -5.74 -4.72 -8.26
C LEU A 212 -4.46 -5.31 -7.65
N LEU A 213 -3.85 -6.29 -8.31
CA LEU A 213 -2.57 -6.82 -7.88
C LEU A 213 -1.47 -5.76 -8.03
N LYS A 214 -1.49 -4.99 -9.13
CA LYS A 214 -0.57 -3.85 -9.33
C LYS A 214 -0.73 -2.81 -8.23
N ALA A 215 -1.95 -2.46 -7.87
CA ALA A 215 -2.22 -1.54 -6.75
C ALA A 215 -1.69 -2.08 -5.41
N ALA A 216 -1.90 -3.38 -5.13
CA ALA A 216 -1.38 -4.01 -3.92
C ALA A 216 0.16 -4.02 -3.87
N ILE A 217 0.82 -4.26 -5.01
CA ILE A 217 2.29 -4.19 -5.14
C ILE A 217 2.78 -2.77 -4.86
N ILE A 218 2.13 -1.76 -5.41
CA ILE A 218 2.48 -0.34 -5.21
C ILE A 218 2.37 0.02 -3.73
N HIS A 219 1.25 -0.31 -3.11
CA HIS A 219 1.02 -0.05 -1.68
C HIS A 219 2.06 -0.77 -0.80
N PHE A 220 2.31 -2.05 -1.06
CA PHE A 220 3.36 -2.81 -0.38
C PHE A 220 4.72 -2.14 -0.53
N TYR A 221 5.08 -1.70 -1.75
CA TYR A 221 6.39 -1.13 -2.02
C TYR A 221 6.59 0.23 -1.34
N ILE A 222 5.57 1.07 -1.28
CA ILE A 222 5.59 2.32 -0.49
C ILE A 222 5.84 2.00 1.00
N GLY A 223 5.11 1.04 1.57
CA GLY A 223 5.32 0.58 2.94
C GLY A 223 6.72 -0.01 3.17
N TYR A 224 7.28 -0.71 2.18
CA TYR A 224 8.61 -1.32 2.22
C TYR A 224 9.72 -0.25 2.17
N LEU A 225 9.65 0.69 1.24
CA LEU A 225 10.61 1.80 1.13
C LEU A 225 10.53 2.76 2.31
N HIS A 226 9.33 2.96 2.81
CA HIS A 226 9.00 3.89 3.89
C HIS A 226 9.48 5.32 3.61
N PRO A 227 9.00 5.97 2.53
CA PRO A 227 9.57 7.24 2.05
C PRO A 227 9.31 8.44 2.95
N TRP A 228 8.37 8.38 3.87
CA TRP A 228 8.04 9.47 4.80
C TRP A 228 8.25 9.04 6.26
N PHE A 229 8.29 10.00 7.17
CA PHE A 229 8.43 9.71 8.61
C PHE A 229 7.18 9.05 9.21
N ASP A 230 5.99 9.42 8.67
CA ASP A 230 4.70 8.85 9.05
C ASP A 230 3.75 8.86 7.83
N GLY A 231 2.67 8.09 7.90
CA GLY A 231 1.62 8.06 6.89
C GLY A 231 1.85 7.14 5.70
N ASN A 232 2.92 6.34 5.71
CA ASN A 232 3.23 5.43 4.60
C ASN A 232 2.13 4.38 4.37
N GLY A 233 1.43 3.93 5.42
CA GLY A 233 0.30 3.01 5.30
C GLY A 233 -0.99 3.67 4.79
N ARG A 234 -1.08 5.00 4.84
CA ARG A 234 -2.25 5.77 4.38
C ARG A 234 -2.13 6.23 2.93
N MET A 235 -0.95 6.07 2.32
CA MET A 235 -0.66 6.35 0.92
C MET A 235 -0.87 5.09 0.08
#